data_744d95f79d8c994c80554e798ed844b4
#
_entry.id   744d95f79d8c994c80554e798ed844b4
#
_cell.length_a   1.000
_cell.length_b   1.000
_cell.length_c   1.000
_cell.angle_alpha   90.00
_cell.angle_beta   90.00
_cell.angle_gamma   90.00
#
_symmetry.space_group_name_H-M   'P 1'
#
loop_
_entity.id
_entity.type
_entity.pdbx_description
1 polymer ?
#
loop_
_entity_poly.entity_id
_entity_poly.type
_entity_poly.pdbx_seq_one_letter_code
_entity_poly.pdbx_strand_id
1 'polypeptide(L)'
;DVFNLKGGEKFWKEIENEIRNNTCKFLYVLTRDSNQREGCLDELSVAEAVEKTVDDNRFIIALHFDPALTYDELNIRLKRKIDLNFKIDWQQGFKSLLAVFNEKPVVSVSQDPDFSFIRDYWNKIYLNDRKQIDKEETYSSNWFPFINLPEYLFVHNFKGMIPKGFDWSKMPFPTCGYKRRTVSFSPSVDFISYIPGVENYDPENSKKYIVKEILTNKTEDSFIKNRTLQNLINNLISTGFINTLKGKELLSYEMSGKTAFCFPKDINNEKQFRYGQLVGKLKERNWHFAFSGFPDLQHNVFVFRSHILLSENGSIVDLKKAQQAGRRKQGAHWWNKHWKQKLLSAVTLLAGEEESFRINVGVSEYVLIKSRPVAFKSQVSYIDPDESREALDDFPDDDELNSITEETTTSI
;
A
#
# COMPACT_ATOMS: atom_id res chain seq x y z
N ASP A 1 16.42 17.26 14.48
CA ASP A 1 16.88 16.82 13.16
C ASP A 1 18.40 16.59 13.19
N VAL A 2 18.81 15.34 13.40
CA VAL A 2 20.20 14.95 13.67
C VAL A 2 21.13 15.24 12.47
N PHE A 3 20.56 15.38 11.27
CA PHE A 3 21.32 15.48 10.02
C PHE A 3 21.88 16.88 9.72
N ASN A 4 21.33 17.91 10.35
CA ASN A 4 21.79 19.30 10.15
C ASN A 4 22.74 19.78 11.25
N LEU A 5 22.99 18.96 12.28
CA LEU A 5 23.84 19.31 13.40
C LEU A 5 25.28 18.90 13.14
N LYS A 6 26.20 19.86 13.19
CA LYS A 6 27.63 19.58 13.12
C LYS A 6 28.14 19.10 14.48
N GLY A 7 29.00 18.09 14.48
CA GLY A 7 29.58 17.56 15.71
C GLY A 7 30.28 18.65 16.53
N GLY A 8 29.87 18.79 17.82
CA GLY A 8 30.41 19.79 18.75
C GLY A 8 29.57 21.05 18.92
N GLU A 9 28.52 21.26 18.17
CA GLU A 9 27.55 22.36 18.36
C GLU A 9 26.65 22.08 19.58
N LYS A 10 26.24 23.15 20.26
CA LYS A 10 25.28 23.06 21.37
C LYS A 10 23.89 22.85 20.79
N PHE A 11 23.49 21.61 20.72
CA PHE A 11 22.22 21.09 20.15
C PHE A 11 21.01 21.99 20.42
N TRP A 12 20.82 22.39 21.68
CA TRP A 12 19.68 23.23 22.07
C TRP A 12 19.73 24.64 21.51
N LYS A 13 20.91 25.25 21.39
CA LYS A 13 21.02 26.58 20.81
C LYS A 13 20.63 26.63 19.36
N GLU A 14 20.94 25.58 18.61
CA GLU A 14 20.58 25.51 17.21
C GLU A 14 19.06 25.32 17.03
N ILE A 15 18.46 24.41 17.78
CA ILE A 15 16.99 24.22 17.77
C ILE A 15 16.28 25.51 18.17
N GLU A 16 16.70 26.13 19.24
CA GLU A 16 16.13 27.41 19.70
C GLU A 16 16.24 28.48 18.63
N ASN A 17 17.41 28.60 17.97
CA ASN A 17 17.65 29.57 16.91
C ASN A 17 16.72 29.29 15.70
N GLU A 18 16.55 28.04 15.28
CA GLU A 18 15.65 27.67 14.18
C GLU A 18 14.19 28.00 14.52
N ILE A 19 13.74 27.71 15.74
CA ILE A 19 12.36 28.03 16.16
C ILE A 19 12.14 29.54 16.18
N ARG A 20 13.13 30.31 16.66
CA ARG A 20 12.99 31.78 16.82
C ARG A 20 13.10 32.58 15.52
N ASN A 21 13.99 32.14 14.62
CA ASN A 21 14.41 32.98 13.51
C ASN A 21 14.01 32.45 12.14
N ASN A 22 13.84 31.14 12.02
CA ASN A 22 13.64 30.47 10.72
C ASN A 22 12.31 29.72 10.62
N THR A 23 11.47 29.72 11.64
CA THR A 23 10.20 28.99 11.66
C THR A 23 9.02 29.93 11.44
N CYS A 24 8.23 29.64 10.40
CA CYS A 24 6.99 30.37 10.12
C CYS A 24 5.75 29.72 10.77
N LYS A 25 5.78 28.43 11.04
CA LYS A 25 4.77 27.64 11.76
C LYS A 25 5.44 26.51 12.52
N PHE A 26 5.02 26.29 13.75
CA PHE A 26 5.50 25.21 14.59
C PHE A 26 4.45 24.09 14.64
N LEU A 27 4.75 22.95 14.01
CA LEU A 27 3.88 21.77 14.00
C LEU A 27 4.26 20.84 15.14
N TYR A 28 3.41 20.76 16.14
CA TYR A 28 3.64 19.87 17.29
C TYR A 28 2.95 18.53 17.08
N VAL A 29 3.73 17.47 16.88
CA VAL A 29 3.20 16.10 16.74
C VAL A 29 2.83 15.59 18.13
N LEU A 30 1.52 15.51 18.40
CA LEU A 30 0.97 15.19 19.71
C LEU A 30 0.75 13.67 19.85
N THR A 31 1.58 13.06 20.69
CA THR A 31 1.51 11.68 21.13
C THR A 31 1.69 11.61 22.64
N ARG A 32 1.50 10.44 23.28
CA ARG A 32 1.80 10.28 24.72
C ARG A 32 3.24 10.64 25.04
N ASP A 33 4.18 10.22 24.19
CA ASP A 33 5.59 10.48 24.40
C ASP A 33 5.91 11.97 24.32
N SER A 34 5.49 12.66 23.25
CA SER A 34 5.77 14.08 23.08
C SER A 34 5.07 14.95 24.15
N ASN A 35 3.88 14.50 24.62
CA ASN A 35 3.12 15.16 25.66
C ASN A 35 3.83 15.22 27.03
N GLN A 36 4.79 14.31 27.27
CA GLN A 36 5.49 14.18 28.56
C GLN A 36 7.00 14.40 28.46
N ARG A 37 7.58 14.29 27.25
CA ARG A 37 9.03 14.34 27.05
C ARG A 37 9.53 15.77 27.23
N GLU A 38 10.46 15.95 28.17
CA GLU A 38 11.02 17.24 28.56
C GLU A 38 11.54 18.04 27.35
N GLY A 39 12.35 17.42 26.48
CA GLY A 39 12.84 18.07 25.27
C GLY A 39 11.74 18.59 24.32
N CYS A 40 10.65 17.83 24.13
CA CYS A 40 9.52 18.30 23.31
C CYS A 40 8.77 19.47 23.99
N LEU A 41 8.69 19.46 25.32
CA LEU A 41 8.07 20.54 26.11
C LEU A 41 8.93 21.79 26.12
N ASP A 42 10.25 21.64 26.07
CA ASP A 42 11.20 22.77 25.97
C ASP A 42 11.10 23.45 24.60
N GLU A 43 11.05 22.68 23.51
CA GLU A 43 10.79 23.19 22.16
C GLU A 43 9.44 23.94 22.10
N LEU A 44 8.39 23.35 22.69
CA LEU A 44 7.09 24.01 22.80
C LEU A 44 7.16 25.30 23.57
N SER A 45 7.98 25.38 24.64
CA SER A 45 8.17 26.60 25.43
C SER A 45 8.81 27.73 24.61
N VAL A 46 9.79 27.38 23.78
CA VAL A 46 10.42 28.35 22.86
C VAL A 46 9.41 28.81 21.82
N ALA A 47 8.64 27.89 21.24
CA ALA A 47 7.60 28.22 20.26
C ALA A 47 6.50 29.12 20.86
N GLU A 48 6.08 28.88 22.12
CA GLU A 48 5.13 29.78 22.83
C GLU A 48 5.69 31.17 23.06
N ALA A 49 6.99 31.28 23.30
CA ALA A 49 7.63 32.60 23.43
C ALA A 49 7.63 33.36 22.09
N VAL A 50 7.87 32.65 20.98
CA VAL A 50 7.79 33.21 19.63
C VAL A 50 6.36 33.59 19.28
N GLU A 51 5.38 32.73 19.55
CA GLU A 51 3.95 33.01 19.27
C GLU A 51 3.46 34.33 19.91
N LYS A 52 4.00 34.71 21.08
CA LYS A 52 3.66 35.96 21.74
C LYS A 52 4.23 37.20 21.03
N THR A 53 5.23 37.01 20.19
CA THR A 53 5.92 38.10 19.48
C THR A 53 5.45 38.26 18.04
N VAL A 54 4.91 37.20 17.46
CA VAL A 54 4.35 37.20 16.11
C VAL A 54 2.83 37.44 16.18
N ASP A 55 2.29 38.25 15.27
CA ASP A 55 0.83 38.46 15.17
C ASP A 55 0.16 37.29 14.46
N ASP A 56 0.36 36.11 15.02
CA ASP A 56 -0.23 34.85 14.49
C ASP A 56 -0.61 33.92 15.63
N ASN A 57 -1.88 33.94 15.99
CA ASN A 57 -2.47 33.09 17.03
C ASN A 57 -2.52 31.60 16.68
N ARG A 58 -2.09 31.21 15.46
CA ARG A 58 -1.94 29.85 14.98
C ARG A 58 -0.49 29.54 14.58
N PHE A 59 0.47 30.19 15.23
CA PHE A 59 1.89 29.85 15.04
C PHE A 59 2.17 28.42 15.46
N ILE A 60 1.58 27.96 16.57
CA ILE A 60 1.67 26.59 17.05
C ILE A 60 0.42 25.82 16.61
N ILE A 61 0.62 24.73 15.86
CA ILE A 61 -0.45 23.85 15.39
C ILE A 61 -0.19 22.45 15.96
N ALA A 62 -1.07 21.96 16.85
CA ALA A 62 -0.99 20.61 17.41
C ALA A 62 -1.61 19.60 16.45
N LEU A 63 -0.86 18.57 16.10
CA LEU A 63 -1.29 17.46 15.23
C LEU A 63 -1.50 16.21 16.08
N HIS A 64 -2.73 15.82 16.35
CA HIS A 64 -3.06 14.73 17.27
C HIS A 64 -3.11 13.39 16.57
N PHE A 65 -2.06 12.57 16.73
CA PHE A 65 -1.94 11.26 16.11
C PHE A 65 -2.31 10.09 17.02
N ASP A 66 -2.16 10.24 18.35
CA ASP A 66 -2.38 9.13 19.29
C ASP A 66 -3.86 9.01 19.70
N PRO A 67 -4.60 7.97 19.24
CA PRO A 67 -6.00 7.80 19.60
C PRO A 67 -6.23 7.48 21.07
N ALA A 68 -5.20 7.02 21.78
CA ALA A 68 -5.29 6.65 23.18
C ALA A 68 -5.01 7.82 24.13
N LEU A 69 -4.48 8.95 23.63
CA LEU A 69 -4.24 10.15 24.42
C LEU A 69 -5.54 10.96 24.52
N THR A 70 -6.10 11.02 25.72
CA THR A 70 -7.35 11.74 25.99
C THR A 70 -7.10 13.22 26.31
N TYR A 71 -8.14 14.06 26.20
CA TYR A 71 -8.03 15.47 26.52
C TYR A 71 -7.57 15.73 27.97
N ASP A 72 -8.01 14.89 28.92
CA ASP A 72 -7.66 15.05 30.33
C ASP A 72 -6.18 14.79 30.62
N GLU A 73 -5.55 13.94 29.82
CA GLU A 73 -4.13 13.59 29.90
C GLU A 73 -3.20 14.60 29.22
N LEU A 74 -3.76 15.53 28.45
CA LEU A 74 -2.96 16.54 27.75
C LEU A 74 -2.23 17.47 28.72
N ASN A 75 -0.99 17.84 28.37
CA ASN A 75 -0.28 18.91 29.05
C ASN A 75 -1.10 20.22 29.02
N ILE A 76 -1.11 20.95 30.12
CA ILE A 76 -1.92 22.19 30.29
C ILE A 76 -1.68 23.20 29.16
N ARG A 77 -0.50 23.24 28.58
CA ARG A 77 -0.13 24.15 27.48
C ARG A 77 -0.87 23.75 26.19
N LEU A 78 -0.99 22.44 25.93
CA LEU A 78 -1.64 21.90 24.74
C LEU A 78 -3.17 21.91 24.85
N LYS A 79 -3.73 21.85 26.08
CA LYS A 79 -5.19 22.02 26.31
C LYS A 79 -5.74 23.35 25.82
N ARG A 80 -4.87 24.37 25.68
CA ARG A 80 -5.26 25.71 25.20
C ARG A 80 -5.21 25.82 23.67
N LYS A 81 -4.73 24.82 22.97
CA LYS A 81 -4.61 24.80 21.52
C LYS A 81 -5.70 23.89 20.94
N ILE A 82 -6.27 24.31 19.81
CA ILE A 82 -7.13 23.44 19.03
C ILE A 82 -6.22 22.50 18.24
N ASP A 83 -6.34 21.20 18.49
CA ASP A 83 -5.59 20.19 17.78
C ASP A 83 -6.29 19.79 16.50
N LEU A 84 -5.50 19.46 15.48
CA LEU A 84 -5.96 18.85 14.25
C LEU A 84 -5.98 17.32 14.41
N ASN A 85 -7.12 16.71 14.16
CA ASN A 85 -7.36 15.30 14.40
C ASN A 85 -6.80 14.42 13.27
N PHE A 86 -5.68 13.74 13.54
CA PHE A 86 -5.08 12.73 12.68
C PHE A 86 -5.33 11.28 13.20
N LYS A 87 -6.02 11.12 14.34
CA LYS A 87 -6.23 9.81 15.02
C LYS A 87 -7.08 8.84 14.21
N ILE A 88 -8.09 9.35 13.53
CA ILE A 88 -9.12 8.52 12.89
C ILE A 88 -8.91 8.48 11.38
N ASP A 89 -8.63 9.62 10.79
CA ASP A 89 -8.48 9.79 9.34
C ASP A 89 -7.34 10.76 9.04
N TRP A 90 -6.24 10.19 8.61
CA TRP A 90 -5.04 10.94 8.27
C TRP A 90 -5.27 11.94 7.12
N GLN A 91 -6.11 11.57 6.14
CA GLN A 91 -6.42 12.44 5.00
C GLN A 91 -7.25 13.64 5.41
N GLN A 92 -8.22 13.43 6.31
CA GLN A 92 -9.01 14.52 6.85
C GLN A 92 -8.17 15.45 7.71
N GLY A 93 -7.27 14.91 8.53
CA GLY A 93 -6.30 15.71 9.31
C GLY A 93 -5.43 16.56 8.40
N PHE A 94 -4.91 15.98 7.33
CA PHE A 94 -4.09 16.68 6.34
C PHE A 94 -4.86 17.78 5.59
N LYS A 95 -6.11 17.52 5.17
CA LYS A 95 -6.97 18.54 4.57
C LYS A 95 -7.21 19.72 5.53
N SER A 96 -7.43 19.43 6.81
CA SER A 96 -7.60 20.46 7.84
C SER A 96 -6.33 21.29 8.04
N LEU A 97 -5.15 20.66 8.00
CA LEU A 97 -3.86 21.35 8.06
C LEU A 97 -3.65 22.28 6.86
N LEU A 98 -3.94 21.80 5.66
CA LEU A 98 -3.86 22.63 4.44
C LEU A 98 -4.83 23.80 4.49
N ALA A 99 -6.04 23.62 5.04
CA ALA A 99 -6.99 24.70 5.22
C ALA A 99 -6.44 25.80 6.14
N VAL A 100 -5.76 25.41 7.26
CA VAL A 100 -5.10 26.38 8.16
C VAL A 100 -4.01 27.15 7.43
N PHE A 101 -3.21 26.50 6.58
CA PHE A 101 -2.18 27.18 5.80
C PHE A 101 -2.75 28.14 4.75
N ASN A 102 -3.90 27.81 4.17
CA ASN A 102 -4.55 28.66 3.16
C ASN A 102 -5.26 29.87 3.73
N GLU A 103 -5.67 29.86 5.01
CA GLU A 103 -6.35 30.99 5.65
C GLU A 103 -5.44 32.21 5.82
N LYS A 104 -4.18 31.98 6.16
CA LYS A 104 -3.12 32.99 6.11
C LYS A 104 -1.98 32.37 5.31
N PRO A 105 -1.71 32.80 4.09
CA PRO A 105 -0.61 32.26 3.31
C PRO A 105 0.71 32.51 4.05
N VAL A 106 1.16 31.50 4.73
CA VAL A 106 2.35 31.53 5.60
C VAL A 106 3.61 31.49 4.75
N VAL A 107 3.49 30.86 3.61
CA VAL A 107 4.50 30.87 2.56
C VAL A 107 3.84 31.53 1.38
N SER A 108 4.34 32.68 0.97
CA SER A 108 4.08 33.18 -0.37
C SER A 108 4.54 32.05 -1.29
N VAL A 109 3.57 31.30 -1.83
CA VAL A 109 3.87 30.43 -2.97
C VAL A 109 4.28 31.40 -4.05
N SER A 110 5.58 31.59 -4.22
CA SER A 110 6.09 32.33 -5.36
C SER A 110 5.52 31.66 -6.60
N GLN A 111 5.20 32.41 -7.63
CA GLN A 111 4.75 31.82 -8.90
C GLN A 111 5.76 30.81 -9.47
N ASP A 112 6.97 30.81 -8.91
CA ASP A 112 8.05 29.88 -9.17
C ASP A 112 8.62 29.40 -7.81
N PRO A 113 7.96 28.44 -7.14
CA PRO A 113 8.39 27.98 -5.83
C PRO A 113 9.76 27.33 -5.96
N ASP A 114 10.76 27.93 -5.32
CA ASP A 114 12.08 27.32 -5.19
C ASP A 114 12.00 26.09 -4.26
N PHE A 115 11.87 24.94 -4.86
CA PHE A 115 11.92 23.66 -4.14
C PHE A 115 13.34 23.17 -3.89
N SER A 116 14.38 24.01 -4.09
CA SER A 116 15.78 23.59 -3.96
C SER A 116 16.07 22.97 -2.59
N PHE A 117 15.55 23.54 -1.51
CA PHE A 117 15.76 23.00 -0.15
C PHE A 117 15.09 21.64 0.08
N ILE A 118 13.90 21.39 -0.50
CA ILE A 118 13.24 20.09 -0.45
C ILE A 118 14.04 19.09 -1.29
N ARG A 119 14.48 19.51 -2.46
CA ARG A 119 15.31 18.73 -3.36
C ARG A 119 16.62 18.34 -2.69
N ASP A 120 17.31 19.30 -2.07
CA ASP A 120 18.58 19.07 -1.38
C ASP A 120 18.42 18.15 -0.17
N TYR A 121 17.33 18.30 0.58
CA TYR A 121 16.97 17.39 1.66
C TYR A 121 16.76 15.94 1.15
N TRP A 122 15.96 15.78 0.08
CA TRP A 122 15.73 14.48 -0.54
C TRP A 122 17.02 13.87 -1.11
N ASN A 123 17.83 14.68 -1.78
CA ASN A 123 19.12 14.24 -2.32
C ASN A 123 20.03 13.75 -1.21
N LYS A 124 20.13 14.50 -0.11
CA LYS A 124 21.00 14.19 1.02
C LYS A 124 20.57 12.92 1.78
N ILE A 125 19.26 12.69 1.93
CA ILE A 125 18.75 11.58 2.76
C ILE A 125 18.48 10.32 1.96
N TYR A 126 17.92 10.45 0.77
CA TYR A 126 17.40 9.30 0.02
C TYR A 126 18.17 8.95 -1.24
N LEU A 127 18.96 9.89 -1.79
CA LEU A 127 19.63 9.69 -3.06
C LEU A 127 21.14 9.47 -2.94
N ASN A 128 21.72 9.58 -1.74
CA ASN A 128 23.12 9.22 -1.46
C ASN A 128 24.06 9.53 -2.63
N ASP A 129 24.26 10.81 -2.94
CA ASP A 129 25.10 11.29 -4.04
C ASP A 129 24.61 11.02 -5.49
N ARG A 130 23.38 10.53 -5.67
CA ARG A 130 22.79 10.43 -7.01
C ARG A 130 22.67 11.82 -7.63
N LYS A 131 23.24 11.97 -8.81
CA LYS A 131 23.18 13.23 -9.53
C LYS A 131 21.83 13.39 -10.21
N GLN A 132 21.12 14.47 -9.90
CA GLN A 132 19.97 14.89 -10.67
C GLN A 132 20.44 15.38 -12.04
N ILE A 133 19.71 14.98 -13.09
CA ILE A 133 19.90 15.48 -14.44
C ILE A 133 18.60 16.07 -14.98
N ASP A 134 18.71 17.16 -15.74
CA ASP A 134 17.59 17.82 -16.40
C ASP A 134 17.19 17.03 -17.66
N LYS A 135 16.54 15.90 -17.43
CA LYS A 135 16.04 15.02 -18.48
C LYS A 135 14.67 14.52 -18.08
N GLU A 136 13.70 14.72 -18.96
CA GLU A 136 12.35 14.17 -18.76
C GLU A 136 12.43 12.64 -18.62
N GLU A 137 11.83 12.12 -17.56
CA GLU A 137 11.74 10.70 -17.34
C GLU A 137 10.29 10.28 -16.97
N THR A 138 9.89 9.10 -17.42
CA THR A 138 8.58 8.53 -17.11
C THR A 138 8.73 7.48 -16.04
N TYR A 139 8.20 7.78 -14.86
CA TYR A 139 8.10 6.84 -13.74
C TYR A 139 6.78 6.09 -13.79
N SER A 140 6.83 4.77 -13.65
CA SER A 140 5.63 3.93 -13.59
C SER A 140 5.35 3.56 -12.14
N SER A 141 4.09 3.66 -11.75
CA SER A 141 3.61 3.16 -10.47
C SER A 141 3.36 1.65 -10.53
N ASN A 142 2.93 1.09 -9.40
CA ASN A 142 2.34 -0.26 -9.31
C ASN A 142 0.79 -0.21 -9.25
N TRP A 143 0.19 0.90 -9.71
CA TRP A 143 -1.24 1.16 -9.74
C TRP A 143 -1.78 0.91 -11.14
N PHE A 144 -2.70 -0.03 -11.27
CA PHE A 144 -3.31 -0.42 -12.53
C PHE A 144 -4.78 0.00 -12.54
N PRO A 145 -5.21 0.94 -13.42
CA PRO A 145 -6.56 1.45 -13.39
C PRO A 145 -7.62 0.40 -13.65
N PHE A 146 -8.73 0.47 -12.92
CA PHE A 146 -9.94 -0.26 -13.28
C PHE A 146 -10.52 0.32 -14.57
N ILE A 147 -10.87 -0.55 -15.51
CA ILE A 147 -11.63 -0.23 -16.71
C ILE A 147 -13.12 -0.37 -16.41
N ASN A 148 -13.46 -1.46 -15.70
CA ASN A 148 -14.82 -1.82 -15.36
C ASN A 148 -14.89 -2.40 -13.96
N LEU A 149 -15.95 -2.05 -13.25
CA LEU A 149 -16.39 -2.68 -12.01
C LEU A 149 -17.83 -3.15 -12.19
N PRO A 150 -18.28 -4.18 -11.47
CA PRO A 150 -19.69 -4.60 -11.49
C PRO A 150 -20.62 -3.44 -11.15
N GLU A 151 -21.77 -3.39 -11.80
CA GLU A 151 -22.75 -2.31 -11.59
C GLU A 151 -23.40 -2.39 -10.21
N TYR A 152 -23.65 -3.62 -9.76
CA TYR A 152 -24.41 -3.88 -8.53
C TYR A 152 -23.67 -4.75 -7.54
N LEU A 153 -23.91 -4.45 -6.25
CA LEU A 153 -23.57 -5.29 -5.10
C LEU A 153 -24.87 -5.79 -4.48
N PHE A 154 -24.98 -7.08 -4.26
CA PHE A 154 -26.16 -7.71 -3.65
C PHE A 154 -25.86 -8.15 -2.23
N VAL A 155 -26.84 -7.96 -1.34
CA VAL A 155 -26.82 -8.42 0.04
C VAL A 155 -28.02 -9.34 0.25
N HIS A 156 -27.80 -10.64 0.17
CA HIS A 156 -28.82 -11.67 0.22
C HIS A 156 -29.15 -12.10 1.65
N ASN A 157 -30.41 -12.34 1.92
CA ASN A 157 -30.88 -12.85 3.20
C ASN A 157 -31.36 -14.31 3.06
N PHE A 158 -30.43 -15.24 2.90
CA PHE A 158 -30.70 -16.68 2.79
C PHE A 158 -30.99 -17.34 4.13
N LYS A 159 -31.61 -16.65 5.08
CA LYS A 159 -31.87 -17.15 6.42
C LYS A 159 -32.66 -18.46 6.41
N GLY A 160 -32.08 -19.52 6.97
CA GLY A 160 -32.72 -20.83 7.10
C GLY A 160 -32.68 -21.69 5.83
N MET A 161 -32.21 -21.18 4.70
CA MET A 161 -32.13 -21.89 3.42
C MET A 161 -30.77 -22.59 3.20
N ILE A 162 -29.70 -22.00 3.73
CA ILE A 162 -28.34 -22.55 3.58
C ILE A 162 -28.18 -23.75 4.53
N PRO A 163 -27.77 -24.92 4.03
CA PRO A 163 -27.51 -26.08 4.87
C PRO A 163 -26.43 -25.79 5.94
N LYS A 164 -26.57 -26.35 7.12
CA LYS A 164 -25.54 -26.25 8.17
C LYS A 164 -24.26 -26.90 7.67
N GLY A 165 -23.14 -26.17 7.82
CA GLY A 165 -21.83 -26.64 7.36
C GLY A 165 -21.59 -26.50 5.85
N PHE A 166 -22.39 -25.72 5.15
CA PHE A 166 -22.17 -25.45 3.72
C PHE A 166 -20.78 -24.87 3.49
N ASP A 167 -20.04 -25.48 2.59
CA ASP A 167 -18.67 -25.09 2.25
C ASP A 167 -18.67 -24.01 1.16
N TRP A 168 -18.52 -22.76 1.60
CA TRP A 168 -18.47 -21.59 0.71
C TRP A 168 -17.29 -21.58 -0.24
N SER A 169 -16.24 -22.37 0.03
CA SER A 169 -15.08 -22.48 -0.90
C SER A 169 -15.42 -23.15 -2.23
N LYS A 170 -16.56 -23.89 -2.27
CA LYS A 170 -17.07 -24.54 -3.49
C LYS A 170 -17.84 -23.59 -4.41
N MET A 171 -18.11 -22.36 -3.99
CA MET A 171 -18.74 -21.39 -4.87
C MET A 171 -17.77 -20.98 -5.99
N PRO A 172 -18.22 -20.96 -7.25
CA PRO A 172 -17.36 -20.60 -8.39
C PRO A 172 -17.06 -19.11 -8.48
N PHE A 173 -17.68 -18.31 -7.62
CA PHE A 173 -17.49 -16.87 -7.52
C PHE A 173 -17.34 -16.44 -6.06
N PRO A 174 -16.68 -15.30 -5.80
CA PRO A 174 -16.45 -14.82 -4.46
C PRO A 174 -17.73 -14.42 -3.76
N THR A 175 -17.83 -14.82 -2.50
CA THR A 175 -18.87 -14.41 -1.58
C THR A 175 -18.25 -14.00 -0.26
N CYS A 176 -18.89 -13.10 0.47
CA CYS A 176 -18.48 -12.77 1.83
C CYS A 176 -19.69 -12.62 2.77
N GLY A 177 -19.46 -12.84 4.05
CA GLY A 177 -20.48 -12.70 5.07
C GLY A 177 -20.58 -11.29 5.62
N TYR A 178 -21.79 -10.79 5.83
CA TYR A 178 -22.04 -9.60 6.63
C TYR A 178 -23.19 -9.86 7.61
N LYS A 179 -22.89 -9.91 8.90
CA LYS A 179 -23.82 -10.37 9.93
C LYS A 179 -24.37 -11.78 9.56
N ARG A 180 -25.67 -11.93 9.32
CA ARG A 180 -26.30 -13.20 8.91
C ARG A 180 -26.71 -13.19 7.42
N ARG A 181 -26.03 -12.40 6.60
CA ARG A 181 -26.31 -12.22 5.17
C ARG A 181 -25.10 -12.59 4.32
N THR A 182 -25.36 -12.98 3.11
CA THR A 182 -24.36 -13.27 2.09
C THR A 182 -24.25 -12.09 1.13
N VAL A 183 -23.04 -11.65 0.86
CA VAL A 183 -22.76 -10.54 -0.05
C VAL A 183 -22.02 -11.05 -1.26
N SER A 184 -22.41 -10.60 -2.45
CA SER A 184 -21.87 -11.01 -3.73
C SER A 184 -22.13 -9.96 -4.80
N PHE A 185 -21.40 -10.01 -5.92
CA PHE A 185 -21.79 -9.30 -7.14
C PHE A 185 -22.81 -10.09 -7.98
N SER A 186 -22.99 -11.37 -7.70
CA SER A 186 -23.97 -12.22 -8.38
C SER A 186 -25.36 -12.04 -7.76
N PRO A 187 -26.43 -11.96 -8.59
CA PRO A 187 -27.81 -11.97 -8.12
C PRO A 187 -28.18 -13.31 -7.48
N SER A 188 -29.30 -13.37 -6.77
CA SER A 188 -29.72 -14.58 -6.04
C SER A 188 -29.95 -15.80 -6.94
N VAL A 189 -30.36 -15.60 -8.18
CA VAL A 189 -30.57 -16.67 -9.16
C VAL A 189 -29.30 -17.49 -9.43
N ASP A 190 -28.14 -16.87 -9.36
CA ASP A 190 -26.86 -17.53 -9.59
C ASP A 190 -26.50 -18.54 -8.49
N PHE A 191 -27.11 -18.43 -7.32
CA PHE A 191 -26.87 -19.33 -6.18
C PHE A 191 -27.68 -20.64 -6.28
N ILE A 192 -28.76 -20.67 -7.06
CA ILE A 192 -29.70 -21.80 -7.14
C ILE A 192 -28.97 -23.08 -7.55
N SER A 193 -28.04 -22.98 -8.50
CA SER A 193 -27.31 -24.16 -9.00
C SER A 193 -26.27 -24.71 -8.01
N TYR A 194 -25.93 -23.99 -6.95
CA TYR A 194 -24.83 -24.33 -6.05
C TYR A 194 -25.27 -24.57 -4.60
N ILE A 195 -26.39 -23.98 -4.18
CA ILE A 195 -26.88 -24.12 -2.81
C ILE A 195 -28.26 -24.76 -2.81
N PRO A 196 -28.36 -26.04 -2.41
CA PRO A 196 -29.66 -26.70 -2.23
C PRO A 196 -30.54 -25.94 -1.22
N GLY A 197 -31.80 -25.73 -1.57
CA GLY A 197 -32.77 -25.03 -0.72
C GLY A 197 -32.95 -23.54 -1.05
N VAL A 198 -32.16 -22.99 -1.98
CA VAL A 198 -32.29 -21.58 -2.41
C VAL A 198 -33.21 -21.42 -3.63
N GLU A 199 -33.78 -22.54 -4.15
CA GLU A 199 -34.64 -22.55 -5.33
C GLU A 199 -35.93 -21.71 -5.12
N ASN A 200 -36.40 -21.63 -3.91
CA ASN A 200 -37.60 -20.87 -3.51
C ASN A 200 -37.28 -19.51 -2.89
N TYR A 201 -36.04 -19.04 -3.08
CA TYR A 201 -35.65 -17.73 -2.54
C TYR A 201 -36.34 -16.60 -3.33
N ASP A 202 -37.02 -15.72 -2.59
CA ASP A 202 -37.60 -14.53 -3.17
C ASP A 202 -36.51 -13.48 -3.41
N PRO A 203 -36.25 -13.08 -4.67
CA PRO A 203 -35.26 -12.07 -4.99
C PRO A 203 -35.44 -10.73 -4.28
N GLU A 204 -36.66 -10.37 -3.88
CA GLU A 204 -36.96 -9.16 -3.13
C GLU A 204 -36.33 -9.14 -1.73
N ASN A 205 -35.98 -10.31 -1.19
CA ASN A 205 -35.21 -10.43 0.05
C ASN A 205 -33.72 -10.08 -0.13
N SER A 206 -33.29 -9.78 -1.36
CA SER A 206 -31.95 -9.28 -1.67
C SER A 206 -31.95 -7.76 -1.76
N LYS A 207 -31.09 -7.13 -0.98
CA LYS A 207 -30.87 -5.69 -1.10
C LYS A 207 -29.81 -5.43 -2.18
N LYS A 208 -30.14 -4.59 -3.15
CA LYS A 208 -29.31 -4.23 -4.28
C LYS A 208 -28.73 -2.83 -4.08
N TYR A 209 -27.43 -2.67 -4.27
CA TYR A 209 -26.73 -1.38 -4.17
C TYR A 209 -26.00 -1.09 -5.47
N ILE A 210 -26.00 0.16 -5.90
CA ILE A 210 -25.23 0.63 -7.06
C ILE A 210 -23.78 0.87 -6.59
N VAL A 211 -22.83 0.14 -7.18
CA VAL A 211 -21.40 0.23 -6.78
C VAL A 211 -20.86 1.65 -6.94
N LYS A 212 -21.21 2.34 -8.02
CA LYS A 212 -20.79 3.72 -8.25
C LYS A 212 -21.25 4.68 -7.13
N GLU A 213 -22.44 4.49 -6.57
CA GLU A 213 -22.94 5.30 -5.45
C GLU A 213 -22.18 5.00 -4.16
N ILE A 214 -21.84 3.72 -3.93
CA ILE A 214 -20.99 3.32 -2.80
C ILE A 214 -19.63 4.01 -2.89
N LEU A 215 -19.01 4.01 -4.06
CA LEU A 215 -17.68 4.59 -4.26
C LEU A 215 -17.67 6.12 -4.14
N THR A 216 -18.77 6.77 -4.48
CA THR A 216 -18.92 8.24 -4.37
C THR A 216 -19.54 8.70 -3.04
N ASN A 217 -19.71 7.80 -2.05
CA ASN A 217 -20.34 8.06 -0.77
C ASN A 217 -21.76 8.64 -0.85
N LYS A 218 -22.52 8.26 -1.89
CA LYS A 218 -23.89 8.72 -2.13
C LYS A 218 -24.96 7.71 -1.68
N THR A 219 -24.54 6.54 -1.18
CA THR A 219 -25.47 5.53 -0.71
C THR A 219 -26.07 5.95 0.64
N GLU A 220 -27.34 6.22 0.67
CA GLU A 220 -28.12 6.46 1.89
C GLU A 220 -28.76 5.15 2.36
N ASP A 221 -28.13 4.48 3.32
CA ASP A 221 -28.69 3.28 3.93
C ASP A 221 -28.48 3.28 5.45
N SER A 222 -29.57 3.18 6.18
CA SER A 222 -29.56 3.06 7.64
C SER A 222 -29.03 1.71 8.12
N PHE A 223 -29.03 0.67 7.26
CA PHE A 223 -28.69 -0.70 7.64
C PHE A 223 -27.21 -1.02 7.52
N ILE A 224 -26.52 -0.56 6.44
CA ILE A 224 -25.11 -0.79 6.20
C ILE A 224 -24.41 0.53 5.89
N LYS A 225 -23.41 0.87 6.70
CA LYS A 225 -22.59 2.07 6.46
C LYS A 225 -21.81 1.95 5.15
N ASN A 226 -21.67 3.04 4.43
CA ASN A 226 -20.99 3.09 3.13
C ASN A 226 -19.56 2.51 3.18
N ARG A 227 -18.78 2.85 4.21
CA ARG A 227 -17.43 2.29 4.42
C ARG A 227 -17.43 0.76 4.55
N THR A 228 -18.49 0.19 5.17
CA THR A 228 -18.64 -1.27 5.26
C THR A 228 -18.89 -1.88 3.89
N LEU A 229 -19.75 -1.26 3.06
CA LEU A 229 -19.98 -1.68 1.68
C LEU A 229 -18.70 -1.64 0.86
N GLN A 230 -17.90 -0.58 0.97
CA GLN A 230 -16.58 -0.49 0.31
C GLN A 230 -15.63 -1.61 0.73
N ASN A 231 -15.58 -1.94 2.03
CA ASN A 231 -14.76 -3.05 2.53
C ASN A 231 -15.25 -4.41 2.00
N LEU A 232 -16.55 -4.61 1.87
CA LEU A 232 -17.12 -5.84 1.29
C LEU A 232 -16.76 -5.95 -0.20
N ILE A 233 -16.84 -4.86 -0.97
CA ILE A 233 -16.37 -4.82 -2.36
C ILE A 233 -14.88 -5.17 -2.45
N ASN A 234 -14.04 -4.56 -1.61
CA ASN A 234 -12.61 -4.87 -1.56
C ASN A 234 -12.35 -6.36 -1.31
N ASN A 235 -13.08 -6.97 -0.36
CA ASN A 235 -12.94 -8.38 -0.05
C ASN A 235 -13.37 -9.27 -1.22
N LEU A 236 -14.48 -8.96 -1.89
CA LEU A 236 -14.95 -9.72 -3.04
C LEU A 236 -13.97 -9.66 -4.21
N ILE A 237 -13.45 -8.47 -4.54
CA ILE A 237 -12.46 -8.32 -5.63
C ILE A 237 -11.15 -9.03 -5.27
N SER A 238 -10.67 -8.90 -4.01
CA SER A 238 -9.46 -9.58 -3.56
C SER A 238 -9.61 -11.11 -3.60
N THR A 239 -10.75 -11.63 -3.18
CA THR A 239 -11.06 -13.08 -3.27
C THR A 239 -11.17 -13.52 -4.73
N GLY A 240 -11.83 -12.74 -5.58
CA GLY A 240 -11.93 -12.99 -7.01
C GLY A 240 -10.56 -13.03 -7.69
N PHE A 241 -9.66 -12.12 -7.32
CA PHE A 241 -8.28 -12.12 -7.81
C PHE A 241 -7.55 -13.42 -7.43
N ILE A 242 -7.60 -13.81 -6.16
CA ILE A 242 -6.98 -15.06 -5.69
C ILE A 242 -7.57 -16.27 -6.42
N ASN A 243 -8.90 -16.35 -6.56
CA ASN A 243 -9.57 -17.46 -7.24
C ASN A 243 -9.21 -17.49 -8.73
N THR A 244 -9.16 -16.35 -9.39
CA THR A 244 -8.75 -16.24 -10.80
C THR A 244 -7.31 -16.72 -11.01
N LEU A 245 -6.40 -16.39 -10.07
CA LEU A 245 -5.00 -16.83 -10.15
C LEU A 245 -4.81 -18.30 -9.78
N LYS A 246 -5.59 -18.83 -8.83
CA LYS A 246 -5.60 -20.27 -8.51
C LYS A 246 -6.08 -21.13 -9.70
N GLY A 247 -6.93 -20.59 -10.56
CA GLY A 247 -7.35 -21.22 -11.80
C GLY A 247 -6.32 -21.19 -12.94
N LYS A 248 -5.19 -20.50 -12.74
CA LYS A 248 -4.04 -20.48 -13.65
C LYS A 248 -2.93 -21.37 -13.08
N GLU A 249 -2.08 -21.90 -13.93
CA GLU A 249 -0.94 -22.76 -13.54
C GLU A 249 0.18 -21.93 -12.86
N LEU A 250 -0.13 -21.31 -11.73
CA LEU A 250 0.79 -20.50 -10.94
C LEU A 250 1.13 -21.19 -9.62
N LEU A 251 2.36 -21.03 -9.17
CA LEU A 251 2.76 -21.38 -7.80
C LEU A 251 2.25 -20.31 -6.84
N SER A 252 1.79 -20.73 -5.67
CA SER A 252 1.30 -19.81 -4.63
C SER A 252 2.03 -20.00 -3.31
N TYR A 253 2.13 -18.93 -2.54
CA TYR A 253 2.72 -18.94 -1.21
C TYR A 253 1.93 -18.03 -0.26
N GLU A 254 1.51 -18.62 0.87
CA GLU A 254 0.79 -17.88 1.90
C GLU A 254 1.77 -17.04 2.72
N MET A 255 1.62 -15.73 2.62
CA MET A 255 2.34 -14.75 3.43
C MET A 255 1.43 -14.26 4.57
N SER A 256 2.00 -13.57 5.56
CA SER A 256 1.19 -12.98 6.62
C SER A 256 0.10 -12.06 6.04
N GLY A 257 -1.15 -12.55 6.07
CA GLY A 257 -2.34 -11.83 5.63
C GLY A 257 -2.54 -11.67 4.11
N LYS A 258 -1.77 -12.38 3.28
CA LYS A 258 -1.92 -12.34 1.81
C LYS A 258 -1.32 -13.56 1.13
N THR A 259 -1.87 -13.90 -0.04
CA THR A 259 -1.32 -14.92 -0.94
C THR A 259 -0.48 -14.23 -2.04
N ALA A 260 0.75 -14.66 -2.22
CA ALA A 260 1.58 -14.27 -3.35
C ALA A 260 1.61 -15.38 -4.40
N PHE A 261 1.65 -14.98 -5.67
CA PHE A 261 1.68 -15.89 -6.81
C PHE A 261 2.94 -15.65 -7.64
N CYS A 262 3.47 -16.71 -8.24
CA CYS A 262 4.57 -16.60 -9.19
C CYS A 262 4.42 -17.64 -10.30
N PHE A 263 5.06 -17.36 -11.43
CA PHE A 263 5.11 -18.30 -12.56
C PHE A 263 6.04 -19.47 -12.23
N PRO A 264 5.70 -20.71 -12.62
CA PRO A 264 6.58 -21.87 -12.49
C PRO A 264 7.82 -21.71 -13.38
N LYS A 265 8.87 -22.52 -13.11
CA LYS A 265 10.14 -22.45 -13.86
C LYS A 265 9.96 -22.80 -15.35
N ASP A 266 9.08 -23.73 -15.65
CA ASP A 266 8.90 -24.29 -16.98
C ASP A 266 7.94 -23.47 -17.86
N ILE A 267 7.65 -22.23 -17.45
CA ILE A 267 6.86 -21.32 -18.27
C ILE A 267 7.63 -20.99 -19.55
N ASN A 268 7.36 -21.74 -20.59
CA ASN A 268 7.99 -21.60 -21.90
C ASN A 268 7.22 -20.53 -22.69
N ASN A 269 7.57 -19.27 -22.50
CA ASN A 269 6.84 -18.19 -23.13
C ASN A 269 7.81 -17.15 -23.72
N GLU A 270 7.86 -17.05 -25.05
CA GLU A 270 8.64 -16.01 -25.75
C GLU A 270 8.28 -14.60 -25.28
N LYS A 271 7.04 -14.38 -24.81
CA LYS A 271 6.60 -13.12 -24.21
C LYS A 271 7.31 -12.78 -22.89
N GLN A 272 7.83 -13.79 -22.17
CA GLN A 272 8.58 -13.60 -20.92
C GLN A 272 9.83 -12.74 -21.13
N PHE A 273 10.50 -12.91 -22.26
CA PHE A 273 11.74 -12.18 -22.58
C PHE A 273 11.50 -10.75 -23.04
N ARG A 274 10.28 -10.38 -23.39
CA ARG A 274 9.96 -9.05 -23.91
C ARG A 274 10.19 -7.94 -22.89
N TYR A 275 9.96 -8.22 -21.60
CA TYR A 275 10.03 -7.23 -20.52
C TYR A 275 10.97 -7.61 -19.38
N GLY A 276 11.47 -8.82 -19.33
CA GLY A 276 12.41 -9.28 -18.32
C GLY A 276 12.12 -10.66 -17.76
N GLN A 277 13.16 -11.31 -17.31
CA GLN A 277 13.12 -12.65 -16.75
C GLN A 277 12.35 -12.69 -15.43
N LEU A 278 11.39 -13.60 -15.28
CA LEU A 278 10.57 -13.79 -14.08
C LEU A 278 11.04 -14.90 -13.16
N VAL A 279 11.88 -15.80 -13.68
CA VAL A 279 12.45 -16.93 -12.94
C VAL A 279 13.91 -17.07 -13.28
N GLY A 280 14.75 -17.37 -12.30
CA GLY A 280 16.17 -17.62 -12.54
C GLY A 280 16.78 -18.50 -11.45
N LYS A 281 18.07 -18.77 -11.56
CA LYS A 281 18.80 -19.60 -10.59
C LYS A 281 19.40 -18.72 -9.48
N LEU A 282 19.39 -19.25 -8.26
CA LEU A 282 20.12 -18.78 -7.11
C LEU A 282 20.73 -20.02 -6.42
N LYS A 283 21.95 -20.41 -6.81
CA LYS A 283 22.61 -21.65 -6.38
C LYS A 283 21.74 -22.88 -6.71
N GLU A 284 21.45 -23.70 -5.72
CA GLU A 284 20.62 -24.90 -5.83
C GLU A 284 19.11 -24.59 -6.00
N ARG A 285 18.71 -23.34 -5.71
CA ARG A 285 17.31 -22.90 -5.75
C ARG A 285 17.00 -22.08 -6.98
N ASN A 286 15.71 -21.93 -7.28
CA ASN A 286 15.26 -20.96 -8.24
C ASN A 286 14.61 -19.78 -7.50
N TRP A 287 14.91 -18.55 -7.93
CA TRP A 287 14.16 -17.40 -7.54
C TRP A 287 13.03 -17.15 -8.53
N HIS A 288 11.91 -16.65 -8.04
CA HIS A 288 10.75 -16.27 -8.84
C HIS A 288 10.37 -14.84 -8.51
N PHE A 289 10.11 -14.03 -9.52
CA PHE A 289 9.35 -12.81 -9.32
C PHE A 289 7.93 -13.21 -8.96
N ALA A 290 7.47 -12.77 -7.80
CA ALA A 290 6.15 -13.05 -7.30
C ALA A 290 5.37 -11.75 -7.10
N PHE A 291 4.06 -11.85 -7.11
CA PHE A 291 3.18 -10.71 -6.94
C PHE A 291 1.96 -11.08 -6.09
N SER A 292 1.46 -10.11 -5.37
CA SER A 292 0.14 -10.11 -4.75
C SER A 292 -0.57 -8.82 -5.17
N GLY A 293 -1.87 -8.74 -4.95
CA GLY A 293 -2.60 -7.53 -5.32
C GLY A 293 -3.83 -7.31 -4.46
N PHE A 294 -4.30 -6.07 -4.45
CA PHE A 294 -5.52 -5.66 -3.77
C PHE A 294 -6.14 -4.45 -4.45
N PRO A 295 -7.47 -4.29 -4.38
CA PRO A 295 -8.14 -3.12 -4.91
C PRO A 295 -7.92 -1.90 -4.00
N ASP A 296 -7.68 -0.74 -4.61
CA ASP A 296 -7.79 0.57 -3.99
C ASP A 296 -8.92 1.32 -4.67
N LEU A 297 -10.11 1.18 -4.12
CA LEU A 297 -11.33 1.74 -4.70
C LEU A 297 -11.37 3.26 -4.64
N GLN A 298 -10.66 3.86 -3.67
CA GLN A 298 -10.60 5.31 -3.54
C GLN A 298 -9.88 5.97 -4.71
N HIS A 299 -8.82 5.34 -5.19
CA HIS A 299 -8.05 5.82 -6.33
C HIS A 299 -8.44 5.16 -7.66
N ASN A 300 -9.45 4.30 -7.64
CA ASN A 300 -9.94 3.55 -8.79
C ASN A 300 -8.85 2.72 -9.48
N VAL A 301 -8.02 2.05 -8.68
CA VAL A 301 -6.89 1.25 -9.16
C VAL A 301 -6.81 -0.11 -8.45
N PHE A 302 -6.20 -1.07 -9.12
CA PHE A 302 -5.71 -2.30 -8.51
C PHE A 302 -4.21 -2.17 -8.26
N VAL A 303 -3.78 -2.40 -7.02
CA VAL A 303 -2.39 -2.23 -6.60
C VAL A 303 -1.70 -3.57 -6.58
N PHE A 304 -0.67 -3.75 -7.41
CA PHE A 304 0.20 -4.92 -7.34
C PHE A 304 1.35 -4.68 -6.37
N ARG A 305 1.70 -5.70 -5.59
CA ARG A 305 2.89 -5.72 -4.74
C ARG A 305 3.83 -6.79 -5.24
N SER A 306 5.06 -6.39 -5.50
CA SER A 306 6.12 -7.27 -5.98
C SER A 306 6.82 -7.97 -4.82
N HIS A 307 7.16 -9.25 -5.02
CA HIS A 307 7.86 -10.09 -4.06
C HIS A 307 8.89 -10.95 -4.79
N ILE A 308 9.79 -11.57 -4.04
CA ILE A 308 10.65 -12.65 -4.51
C ILE A 308 10.29 -13.90 -3.70
N LEU A 309 10.10 -15.02 -4.36
CA LEU A 309 9.94 -16.32 -3.74
C LEU A 309 11.06 -17.24 -4.20
N LEU A 310 11.46 -18.17 -3.33
CA LEU A 310 12.41 -19.21 -3.65
C LEU A 310 11.69 -20.54 -3.78
N SER A 311 12.08 -21.33 -4.78
CA SER A 311 11.64 -22.70 -4.93
C SER A 311 12.83 -23.67 -4.97
N GLU A 312 12.56 -24.89 -4.54
CA GLU A 312 13.48 -26.02 -4.58
C GLU A 312 12.70 -27.25 -5.05
N ASN A 313 13.27 -28.01 -5.98
CA ASN A 313 12.61 -29.19 -6.57
C ASN A 313 11.17 -28.96 -7.06
N GLY A 314 10.90 -27.77 -7.64
CA GLY A 314 9.58 -27.41 -8.19
C GLY A 314 8.56 -26.90 -7.17
N SER A 315 8.87 -26.93 -5.87
CA SER A 315 8.00 -26.47 -4.79
C SER A 315 8.55 -25.21 -4.13
N ILE A 316 7.65 -24.32 -3.69
CA ILE A 316 8.08 -23.12 -2.95
C ILE A 316 8.66 -23.52 -1.59
N VAL A 317 9.82 -22.95 -1.24
CA VAL A 317 10.50 -23.20 0.04
C VAL A 317 9.64 -22.64 1.18
N ASP A 318 9.23 -23.50 2.11
CA ASP A 318 8.33 -23.10 3.21
C ASP A 318 9.07 -22.45 4.40
N LEU A 319 10.37 -22.63 4.50
CA LEU A 319 11.20 -22.06 5.58
C LEU A 319 11.25 -20.53 5.48
N LYS A 320 10.55 -19.84 6.40
CA LYS A 320 10.46 -18.36 6.44
C LYS A 320 11.82 -17.66 6.47
N LYS A 321 12.78 -18.16 7.24
CA LYS A 321 14.15 -17.60 7.32
C LYS A 321 14.88 -17.69 5.97
N ALA A 322 14.82 -18.85 5.31
CA ALA A 322 15.43 -19.05 3.98
C ALA A 322 14.80 -18.14 2.92
N GLN A 323 13.47 -18.00 2.93
CA GLN A 323 12.77 -17.06 2.06
C GLN A 323 13.20 -15.60 2.30
N GLN A 324 13.38 -15.19 3.56
CA GLN A 324 13.81 -13.83 3.90
C GLN A 324 15.26 -13.54 3.47
N ALA A 325 16.17 -14.49 3.72
CA ALA A 325 17.57 -14.36 3.31
C ALA A 325 17.70 -14.28 1.77
N GLY A 326 17.06 -15.21 1.06
CA GLY A 326 17.07 -15.21 -0.39
C GLY A 326 16.44 -13.98 -1.02
N ARG A 327 15.37 -13.43 -0.44
CA ARG A 327 14.77 -12.16 -0.88
C ARG A 327 15.75 -11.00 -0.77
N ARG A 328 16.44 -10.88 0.38
CA ARG A 328 17.42 -9.81 0.59
C ARG A 328 18.56 -9.93 -0.41
N LYS A 329 19.13 -11.13 -0.55
CA LYS A 329 20.24 -11.39 -1.47
C LYS A 329 19.85 -11.09 -2.92
N GLN A 330 18.75 -11.64 -3.42
CA GLN A 330 18.32 -11.44 -4.80
C GLN A 330 17.81 -10.02 -5.06
N GLY A 331 17.08 -9.44 -4.11
CA GLY A 331 16.50 -8.10 -4.24
C GLY A 331 17.52 -6.98 -4.17
N ALA A 332 18.66 -7.18 -3.52
CA ALA A 332 19.74 -6.20 -3.43
C ALA A 332 20.30 -5.78 -4.81
N HIS A 333 20.19 -6.66 -5.81
CA HIS A 333 20.67 -6.41 -7.17
C HIS A 333 19.56 -5.95 -8.13
N TRP A 334 18.33 -5.72 -7.63
CA TRP A 334 17.23 -5.27 -8.48
C TRP A 334 16.91 -3.81 -8.24
N TRP A 335 17.23 -2.99 -9.20
CA TRP A 335 16.86 -1.58 -9.27
C TRP A 335 15.40 -1.40 -9.66
N ASN A 336 14.85 -0.21 -9.50
CA ASN A 336 13.48 0.12 -9.88
C ASN A 336 13.13 -0.30 -11.31
N LYS A 337 14.07 -0.16 -12.25
CA LYS A 337 13.93 -0.62 -13.63
C LYS A 337 13.66 -2.13 -13.73
N HIS A 338 14.41 -2.93 -12.98
CA HIS A 338 14.24 -4.39 -12.96
C HIS A 338 12.90 -4.80 -12.34
N TRP A 339 12.52 -4.19 -11.22
CA TRP A 339 11.22 -4.43 -10.59
C TRP A 339 10.06 -4.08 -11.52
N LYS A 340 10.14 -2.91 -12.20
CA LYS A 340 9.17 -2.46 -13.19
C LYS A 340 9.04 -3.44 -14.34
N GLN A 341 10.17 -3.85 -14.95
CA GLN A 341 10.17 -4.79 -16.06
C GLN A 341 9.52 -6.13 -15.69
N LYS A 342 9.86 -6.67 -14.51
CA LYS A 342 9.29 -7.92 -14.01
C LYS A 342 7.79 -7.80 -13.73
N LEU A 343 7.36 -6.70 -13.14
CA LEU A 343 5.94 -6.46 -12.90
C LEU A 343 5.16 -6.35 -14.22
N LEU A 344 5.67 -5.60 -15.19
CA LEU A 344 5.04 -5.48 -16.50
C LEU A 344 4.99 -6.83 -17.24
N SER A 345 6.06 -7.63 -17.17
CA SER A 345 6.06 -8.99 -17.72
C SER A 345 4.99 -9.85 -17.09
N ALA A 346 4.89 -9.86 -15.75
CA ALA A 346 3.91 -10.64 -15.02
C ALA A 346 2.48 -10.24 -15.40
N VAL A 347 2.18 -8.95 -15.42
CA VAL A 347 0.82 -8.46 -15.78
C VAL A 347 0.51 -8.72 -17.25
N THR A 348 1.48 -8.59 -18.16
CA THR A 348 1.28 -8.94 -19.58
C THR A 348 0.95 -10.43 -19.75
N LEU A 349 1.65 -11.31 -19.04
CA LEU A 349 1.34 -12.75 -19.06
C LEU A 349 -0.06 -13.05 -18.49
N LEU A 350 -0.49 -12.32 -17.46
CA LEU A 350 -1.84 -12.47 -16.91
C LEU A 350 -2.92 -11.98 -17.89
N ALA A 351 -2.68 -10.88 -18.58
CA ALA A 351 -3.59 -10.29 -19.55
C ALA A 351 -3.64 -11.08 -20.88
N GLY A 352 -2.58 -11.82 -21.19
CA GLY A 352 -2.47 -12.52 -22.46
C GLY A 352 -2.28 -11.53 -23.63
N GLU A 353 -3.10 -11.67 -24.67
CA GLU A 353 -3.08 -10.78 -25.85
C GLU A 353 -3.90 -9.51 -25.67
N GLU A 354 -4.71 -9.45 -24.63
CA GLU A 354 -5.57 -8.33 -24.33
C GLU A 354 -4.80 -7.21 -23.62
N GLU A 355 -5.30 -5.98 -23.74
CA GLU A 355 -4.75 -4.83 -22.99
C GLU A 355 -5.27 -4.75 -21.54
N SER A 356 -6.00 -5.78 -21.09
CA SER A 356 -6.63 -5.82 -19.79
C SER A 356 -6.55 -7.20 -19.15
N PHE A 357 -6.46 -7.22 -17.83
CA PHE A 357 -6.54 -8.41 -17.01
C PHE A 357 -7.92 -8.52 -16.38
N ARG A 358 -8.57 -9.68 -16.54
CA ARG A 358 -9.91 -9.96 -16.04
C ARG A 358 -9.86 -10.71 -14.71
N ILE A 359 -10.60 -10.21 -13.71
CA ILE A 359 -10.89 -10.89 -12.44
C ILE A 359 -12.35 -11.27 -12.43
N ASN A 360 -12.66 -12.57 -12.32
CA ASN A 360 -14.04 -13.04 -12.19
C ASN A 360 -14.53 -12.84 -10.76
N VAL A 361 -15.66 -12.16 -10.61
CA VAL A 361 -16.26 -11.83 -9.30
C VAL A 361 -17.74 -12.23 -9.18
N GLY A 362 -18.30 -12.82 -10.22
CA GLY A 362 -19.65 -13.39 -10.28
C GLY A 362 -19.73 -14.44 -11.38
N VAL A 363 -20.91 -14.97 -11.65
CA VAL A 363 -21.14 -15.91 -12.76
C VAL A 363 -20.85 -15.20 -14.09
N SER A 364 -21.45 -14.04 -14.31
CA SER A 364 -21.22 -13.17 -15.47
C SER A 364 -20.43 -11.89 -15.12
N GLU A 365 -20.27 -11.61 -13.85
CA GLU A 365 -19.67 -10.37 -13.37
C GLU A 365 -18.15 -10.48 -13.27
N TYR A 366 -17.47 -9.45 -13.73
CA TYR A 366 -16.02 -9.37 -13.71
C TYR A 366 -15.52 -7.94 -13.49
N VAL A 367 -14.29 -7.84 -13.04
CA VAL A 367 -13.52 -6.61 -12.97
C VAL A 367 -12.47 -6.63 -14.06
N LEU A 368 -12.36 -5.56 -14.83
CA LEU A 368 -11.29 -5.37 -15.81
C LEU A 368 -10.27 -4.35 -15.30
N ILE A 369 -9.00 -4.71 -15.38
CA ILE A 369 -7.87 -3.91 -14.98
C ILE A 369 -6.99 -3.68 -16.19
N LYS A 370 -6.56 -2.44 -16.43
CA LYS A 370 -5.59 -2.14 -17.51
C LYS A 370 -4.30 -2.92 -17.28
N SER A 371 -3.70 -3.44 -18.33
CA SER A 371 -2.38 -4.10 -18.26
C SER A 371 -1.21 -3.10 -18.15
N ARG A 372 -1.49 -1.80 -18.29
CA ARG A 372 -0.49 -0.72 -18.14
C ARG A 372 -0.76 0.08 -16.85
N PRO A 373 0.26 0.29 -16.02
CA PRO A 373 0.12 1.07 -14.80
C PRO A 373 -0.02 2.57 -15.09
N VAL A 374 -0.48 3.30 -14.08
CA VAL A 374 -0.40 4.75 -14.06
C VAL A 374 1.08 5.17 -14.14
N ALA A 375 1.39 6.09 -15.03
CA ALA A 375 2.73 6.63 -15.22
C ALA A 375 2.74 8.13 -14.97
N PHE A 376 3.85 8.60 -14.42
CA PHE A 376 4.10 10.00 -14.11
C PHE A 376 5.28 10.49 -14.94
N LYS A 377 5.14 11.66 -15.51
CA LYS A 377 6.25 12.35 -16.16
C LYS A 377 6.93 13.28 -15.16
N SER A 378 8.24 13.15 -15.05
CA SER A 378 9.09 14.07 -14.29
C SER A 378 9.97 14.85 -15.25
N GLN A 379 10.15 16.14 -15.00
CA GLN A 379 11.07 16.97 -15.77
C GLN A 379 12.54 16.69 -15.47
N VAL A 380 12.78 15.94 -14.40
CA VAL A 380 14.13 15.58 -13.95
C VAL A 380 14.23 14.06 -13.80
N SER A 381 15.42 13.54 -14.01
CA SER A 381 15.80 12.17 -13.70
C SER A 381 17.03 12.13 -12.80
N TYR A 382 17.37 10.94 -12.31
CA TYR A 382 18.51 10.74 -11.43
C TYR A 382 19.42 9.66 -11.99
N ILE A 383 20.72 9.95 -12.05
CA ILE A 383 21.73 8.93 -12.37
C ILE A 383 22.01 8.17 -11.08
N ASP A 384 21.76 6.86 -11.10
CA ASP A 384 22.24 5.98 -10.05
C ASP A 384 23.73 5.75 -10.25
N PRO A 385 24.60 6.12 -9.31
CA PRO A 385 26.05 5.91 -9.43
C PRO A 385 26.40 4.43 -9.59
N ASP A 386 25.53 3.54 -9.15
CA ASP A 386 25.74 2.10 -9.28
C ASP A 386 25.20 1.50 -10.61
N GLU A 387 24.39 2.25 -11.39
CA GLU A 387 24.03 1.81 -12.76
C GLU A 387 25.25 1.73 -13.71
N SER A 388 26.33 2.43 -13.38
CA SER A 388 27.59 2.39 -14.15
C SER A 388 28.55 1.29 -13.69
N ARG A 389 28.28 0.66 -12.55
CA ARG A 389 28.97 -0.56 -12.16
C ARG A 389 28.24 -1.71 -12.84
N GLU A 390 28.80 -2.23 -13.91
CA GLU A 390 28.49 -3.59 -14.34
C GLU A 390 28.46 -4.44 -13.09
N ALA A 391 27.38 -5.20 -12.91
CA ALA A 391 27.22 -6.10 -11.78
C ALA A 391 28.46 -7.00 -11.72
N LEU A 392 29.47 -6.56 -11.01
CA LEU A 392 30.60 -7.39 -10.64
C LEU A 392 30.02 -8.51 -9.79
N ASP A 393 30.32 -9.73 -10.21
CA ASP A 393 29.95 -11.01 -9.61
C ASP A 393 30.49 -11.21 -8.18
N ASP A 394 30.42 -10.23 -7.33
CA ASP A 394 30.67 -10.36 -5.90
C ASP A 394 29.37 -10.81 -5.19
N PHE A 395 29.05 -12.08 -5.36
CA PHE A 395 28.14 -12.77 -4.45
C PHE A 395 28.88 -12.96 -3.11
N PRO A 396 28.36 -12.41 -2.00
CA PRO A 396 28.90 -12.75 -0.70
C PRO A 396 28.84 -14.26 -0.47
N ASP A 397 29.90 -14.78 0.14
CA ASP A 397 30.17 -16.22 0.31
C ASP A 397 29.03 -17.06 0.88
N ASP A 398 29.09 -18.35 0.52
CA ASP A 398 28.14 -19.42 0.79
C ASP A 398 27.82 -19.70 2.27
N ASP A 399 28.56 -19.13 3.21
CA ASP A 399 28.52 -19.48 4.62
C ASP A 399 27.27 -19.00 5.37
N GLU A 400 26.65 -17.87 4.97
CA GLU A 400 25.44 -17.38 5.64
C GLU A 400 24.18 -18.21 5.35
N LEU A 401 24.09 -18.84 4.18
CA LEU A 401 22.93 -19.69 3.82
C LEU A 401 23.05 -21.09 4.40
N ASN A 402 24.27 -21.59 4.58
CA ASN A 402 24.55 -22.89 5.18
C ASN A 402 24.43 -22.83 6.72
N SER A 403 24.84 -21.74 7.37
CA SER A 403 24.68 -21.54 8.82
C SER A 403 23.19 -21.55 9.27
N ILE A 404 22.28 -21.07 8.40
CA ILE A 404 20.84 -21.08 8.70
C ILE A 404 20.24 -22.50 8.59
N THR A 405 20.83 -23.39 7.81
CA THR A 405 20.40 -24.79 7.68
C THR A 405 20.95 -25.68 8.79
N GLU A 406 22.13 -25.38 9.33
CA GLU A 406 22.76 -26.18 10.40
C GLU A 406 22.18 -25.88 11.80
N GLU A 407 21.78 -24.65 12.09
CA GLU A 407 21.11 -24.30 13.36
C GLU A 407 19.73 -24.95 13.54
N THR A 408 19.07 -25.36 12.43
CA THR A 408 17.73 -26.00 12.51
C THR A 408 17.82 -27.51 12.70
N THR A 409 19.00 -28.14 12.53
CA THR A 409 19.18 -29.58 12.67
C THR A 409 19.68 -30.00 14.09
N THR A 410 20.07 -29.03 14.90
CA THR A 410 20.62 -29.31 16.26
C THR A 410 19.63 -29.05 17.41
N SER A 411 18.36 -28.78 17.11
CA SER A 411 17.30 -28.61 18.14
C SER A 411 16.10 -29.50 17.83
N ILE A 412 16.31 -30.81 17.87
CA ILE A 412 15.25 -31.83 18.07
C ILE A 412 15.73 -32.73 19.24
#